data_58d47af3546f8c58bb728896c5697ae5
#
_entry.id   58d47af3546f8c58bb728896c5697ae5
#
_cell.length_a   1.000
_cell.length_b   1.000
_cell.length_c   1.000
_cell.angle_alpha   90.00
_cell.angle_beta   90.00
_cell.angle_gamma   90.00
#
_symmetry.space_group_name_H-M   'P 1'
#
loop_
_entity.id
_entity.type
_entity.pdbx_description
1 polymer ?
#
loop_
_entity_poly.entity_id
_entity_poly.type
_entity_poly.pdbx_seq_one_letter_code
_entity_poly.pdbx_strand_id
1 'polypeptide(L)'
;MGNVEDFISQLENDQKEIMLYFHELLAHQLELEDRIRFKIPFYYHKSWVCYLNPIKKNAVELAFLFGQELSNQQGLLEANGRKQVAGIRFSKVEEIPVDLVYEVIQEALMLDEMKYNKRKSKSP
;
A
#
# COMPACT_ATOMS: atom_id res chain seq x y z
N MET A 1 11.58 6.96 -18.43
CA MET A 1 10.56 7.55 -17.58
C MET A 1 10.27 6.65 -16.42
N GLY A 2 10.42 7.12 -15.24
CA GLY A 2 10.29 6.27 -14.07
C GLY A 2 8.85 6.06 -13.64
N ASN A 3 8.11 5.26 -14.37
CA ASN A 3 6.77 4.90 -13.90
C ASN A 3 6.85 3.62 -13.06
N VAL A 4 5.72 3.26 -12.46
CA VAL A 4 5.67 2.11 -11.55
C VAL A 4 5.95 0.80 -12.30
N GLU A 5 5.43 0.68 -13.51
CA GLU A 5 5.65 -0.54 -14.30
C GLU A 5 7.12 -0.74 -14.63
N ASP A 6 7.82 0.34 -14.97
CA ASP A 6 9.27 0.26 -15.20
C ASP A 6 10.00 -0.15 -13.93
N PHE A 7 9.60 0.41 -12.79
CA PHE A 7 10.17 0.07 -11.50
C PHE A 7 10.04 -1.43 -11.23
N ILE A 8 8.84 -1.96 -11.40
CA ILE A 8 8.58 -3.37 -11.11
C ILE A 8 9.34 -4.28 -12.08
N SER A 9 9.45 -3.87 -13.34
CA SER A 9 10.12 -4.70 -14.35
C SER A 9 11.59 -4.94 -14.03
N GLN A 10 12.20 -4.08 -13.23
CA GLN A 10 13.60 -4.20 -12.85
C GLN A 10 13.81 -5.07 -11.62
N LEU A 11 12.74 -5.44 -10.94
CA LEU A 11 12.84 -6.34 -9.78
C LEU A 11 12.92 -7.79 -10.25
N GLU A 12 13.28 -8.67 -9.33
CA GLU A 12 13.47 -10.09 -9.64
C GLU A 12 12.72 -10.97 -8.66
N ASN A 13 12.39 -12.16 -9.13
CA ASN A 13 11.89 -13.26 -8.30
C ASN A 13 10.69 -12.85 -7.44
N ASP A 14 10.74 -13.15 -6.14
CA ASP A 14 9.62 -12.95 -5.24
C ASP A 14 9.20 -11.48 -5.15
N GLN A 15 10.16 -10.56 -5.12
CA GLN A 15 9.82 -9.14 -5.07
C GLN A 15 8.99 -8.72 -6.26
N LYS A 16 9.39 -9.18 -7.45
CA LYS A 16 8.66 -8.83 -8.66
C LYS A 16 7.24 -9.38 -8.63
N GLU A 17 7.08 -10.64 -8.23
CA GLU A 17 5.78 -11.28 -8.17
C GLU A 17 4.85 -10.59 -7.17
N ILE A 18 5.37 -10.26 -5.99
CA ILE A 18 4.57 -9.58 -4.97
C ILE A 18 4.14 -8.19 -5.46
N MET A 19 5.08 -7.44 -6.05
CA MET A 19 4.79 -6.10 -6.52
C MET A 19 3.78 -6.13 -7.68
N LEU A 20 3.90 -7.10 -8.59
CA LEU A 20 2.94 -7.24 -9.68
C LEU A 20 1.55 -7.54 -9.13
N TYR A 21 1.45 -8.41 -8.12
CA TYR A 21 0.17 -8.73 -7.52
C TYR A 21 -0.51 -7.47 -6.96
N PHE A 22 0.23 -6.70 -6.17
CA PHE A 22 -0.36 -5.51 -5.55
C PHE A 22 -0.59 -4.39 -6.53
N HIS A 23 0.28 -4.24 -7.53
CA HIS A 23 0.06 -3.22 -8.54
C HIS A 23 -1.21 -3.50 -9.35
N GLU A 24 -1.41 -4.77 -9.71
CA GLU A 24 -2.63 -5.16 -10.41
C GLU A 24 -3.87 -4.85 -9.56
N LEU A 25 -3.81 -5.18 -8.28
CA LEU A 25 -4.93 -4.93 -7.38
C LEU A 25 -5.18 -3.43 -7.18
N LEU A 26 -4.13 -2.69 -6.84
CA LEU A 26 -4.29 -1.29 -6.43
C LEU A 26 -4.53 -0.36 -7.62
N ALA A 27 -3.76 -0.52 -8.69
CA ALA A 27 -3.84 0.39 -9.82
C ALA A 27 -4.94 0.00 -10.81
N HIS A 28 -5.12 -1.30 -11.05
CA HIS A 28 -6.04 -1.74 -12.10
C HIS A 28 -7.41 -2.14 -11.57
N GLN A 29 -7.47 -2.93 -10.51
CA GLN A 29 -8.77 -3.36 -9.99
C GLN A 29 -9.43 -2.27 -9.14
N LEU A 30 -8.67 -1.61 -8.27
CA LEU A 30 -9.19 -0.55 -7.41
C LEU A 30 -9.03 0.84 -8.02
N GLU A 31 -8.36 0.94 -9.15
CA GLU A 31 -8.24 2.16 -9.95
C GLU A 31 -7.62 3.33 -9.18
N LEU A 32 -6.68 3.03 -8.30
CA LEU A 32 -5.93 4.08 -7.61
C LEU A 32 -4.88 4.66 -8.55
N GLU A 33 -4.60 5.94 -8.42
CA GLU A 33 -3.51 6.54 -9.17
C GLU A 33 -2.18 6.04 -8.62
N ASP A 34 -1.25 5.74 -9.51
CA ASP A 34 0.07 5.26 -9.12
C ASP A 34 1.14 6.25 -9.54
N ARG A 35 2.16 6.37 -8.72
CA ARG A 35 3.27 7.28 -9.01
C ARG A 35 4.52 6.86 -8.25
N ILE A 36 5.67 7.07 -8.86
CA ILE A 36 6.93 6.90 -8.14
C ILE A 36 7.14 8.15 -7.28
N ARG A 37 7.28 7.94 -5.97
CA ARG A 37 7.63 8.97 -5.00
C ARG A 37 8.67 8.38 -4.06
N PHE A 38 9.66 9.18 -3.68
CA PHE A 38 10.75 8.70 -2.82
C PHE A 38 11.35 7.41 -3.36
N LYS A 39 11.40 7.32 -4.70
CA LYS A 39 12.01 6.22 -5.45
C LYS A 39 11.26 4.88 -5.36
N ILE A 40 10.01 4.89 -4.87
CA ILE A 40 9.19 3.67 -4.79
C ILE A 40 7.75 3.96 -5.21
N PRO A 41 6.96 2.90 -5.52
CA PRO A 41 5.57 3.09 -5.93
C PRO A 41 4.66 3.55 -4.81
N PHE A 42 3.94 4.63 -5.03
CA PHE A 42 2.91 5.15 -4.12
C PHE A 42 1.56 5.12 -4.83
N TYR A 43 0.50 4.97 -4.04
CA TYR A 43 -0.87 4.87 -4.55
C TYR A 43 -1.77 5.88 -3.88
N TYR A 44 -2.56 6.58 -4.70
CA TYR A 44 -3.36 7.74 -4.31
C TYR A 44 -4.85 7.47 -4.55
N HIS A 45 -5.68 7.85 -3.58
CA HIS A 45 -7.15 7.81 -3.73
C HIS A 45 -7.69 9.22 -3.55
N LYS A 46 -7.99 9.65 -2.33
CA LYS A 46 -8.26 11.06 -2.02
C LYS A 46 -7.01 11.75 -1.46
N SER A 47 -6.05 10.97 -1.07
CA SER A 47 -4.71 11.40 -0.70
C SER A 47 -3.80 10.19 -0.92
N TRP A 48 -2.53 10.30 -0.53
CA TRP A 48 -1.62 9.15 -0.62
C TRP A 48 -2.00 8.13 0.45
N VAL A 49 -2.39 6.94 0.03
CA VAL A 49 -2.91 5.91 0.92
C VAL A 49 -1.84 4.93 1.34
N CYS A 50 -1.07 4.42 0.39
CA CYS A 50 -0.12 3.36 0.67
C CYS A 50 1.03 3.38 -0.34
N TYR A 51 2.07 2.61 -0.01
CA TYR A 51 3.20 2.44 -0.91
C TYR A 51 3.74 1.02 -0.82
N LEU A 52 4.49 0.64 -1.85
CA LEU A 52 5.16 -0.66 -1.90
C LEU A 52 6.65 -0.44 -1.82
N ASN A 53 7.27 -1.01 -0.80
CA ASN A 53 8.69 -0.84 -0.55
C ASN A 53 9.42 -2.17 -0.61
N PRO A 54 10.28 -2.39 -1.62
CA PRO A 54 11.10 -3.60 -1.62
C PRO A 54 12.09 -3.54 -0.47
N ILE A 55 12.17 -4.62 0.30
CA ILE A 55 13.02 -4.72 1.46
C ILE A 55 13.94 -5.90 1.28
N LYS A 56 15.24 -5.70 1.50
CA LYS A 56 16.22 -6.77 1.36
C LYS A 56 16.12 -7.37 -0.05
N LYS A 57 16.44 -8.64 -0.22
CA LYS A 57 16.50 -9.24 -1.54
C LYS A 57 15.16 -9.77 -2.04
N ASN A 58 14.29 -10.19 -1.13
CA ASN A 58 13.10 -10.93 -1.53
C ASN A 58 11.81 -10.50 -0.85
N ALA A 59 11.83 -9.47 -0.05
CA ALA A 59 10.64 -9.04 0.69
C ALA A 59 10.10 -7.72 0.16
N VAL A 60 8.80 -7.51 0.35
CA VAL A 60 8.12 -6.25 0.02
C VAL A 60 7.24 -5.87 1.19
N GLU A 61 7.25 -4.61 1.56
CA GLU A 61 6.29 -4.10 2.54
C GLU A 61 5.20 -3.32 1.82
N LEU A 62 3.95 -3.67 2.09
CA LEU A 62 2.80 -2.82 1.75
C LEU A 62 2.55 -1.96 2.97
N ALA A 63 2.86 -0.68 2.88
CA ALA A 63 2.79 0.24 4.00
C ALA A 63 1.67 1.26 3.79
N PHE A 64 0.93 1.53 4.86
CA PHE A 64 -0.18 2.49 4.84
C PHE A 64 0.23 3.75 5.57
N LEU A 65 0.04 4.91 4.93
CA LEU A 65 0.50 6.18 5.47
C LEU A 65 -0.15 6.52 6.82
N PHE A 66 -1.42 6.16 6.97
CA PHE A 66 -2.12 6.33 8.25
C PHE A 66 -2.42 4.98 8.88
N GLY A 67 -1.49 4.03 8.73
CA GLY A 67 -1.70 2.65 9.14
C GLY A 67 -1.99 2.47 10.61
N GLN A 68 -1.47 3.37 11.47
CA GLN A 68 -1.71 3.23 12.90
C GLN A 68 -3.08 3.72 13.33
N GLU A 69 -3.85 4.32 12.41
CA GLU A 69 -5.24 4.66 12.64
C GLU A 69 -6.21 3.57 12.19
N LEU A 70 -5.69 2.52 11.55
CA LEU A 70 -6.51 1.38 11.16
C LEU A 70 -6.76 0.47 12.36
N SER A 71 -7.84 -0.33 12.29
CA SER A 71 -8.25 -1.16 13.41
C SER A 71 -7.27 -2.27 13.75
N ASN A 72 -6.56 -2.75 12.73
CA ASN A 72 -5.66 -3.90 12.84
C ASN A 72 -6.35 -5.14 13.41
N GLN A 73 -7.65 -5.29 13.11
CA GLN A 73 -8.40 -6.48 13.52
C GLN A 73 -7.80 -7.75 12.99
N GLN A 74 -7.18 -7.67 11.81
CA GLN A 74 -6.57 -8.82 11.17
C GLN A 74 -5.24 -9.21 11.81
N GLY A 75 -4.65 -8.32 12.62
CA GLY A 75 -3.40 -8.59 13.32
C GLY A 75 -2.16 -8.59 12.42
N LEU A 76 -2.26 -7.98 11.23
CA LEU A 76 -1.18 -8.04 10.26
C LEU A 76 -0.28 -6.80 10.25
N LEU A 77 -0.77 -5.67 10.72
CA LEU A 77 -0.04 -4.41 10.61
C LEU A 77 1.01 -4.25 11.69
N GLU A 78 2.19 -3.79 11.28
CA GLU A 78 3.31 -3.54 12.18
C GLU A 78 3.84 -2.13 11.98
N ALA A 79 4.05 -1.42 13.09
CA ALA A 79 4.54 -0.04 13.04
C ALA A 79 6.06 0.02 12.82
N ASN A 80 6.79 -0.94 13.34
CA ASN A 80 8.26 -1.00 13.22
C ASN A 80 8.93 0.31 13.65
N GLY A 81 8.48 0.87 14.77
CA GLY A 81 9.06 2.09 15.33
C GLY A 81 8.60 3.40 14.70
N ARG A 82 7.77 3.33 13.67
CA ARG A 82 7.24 4.53 13.02
C ARG A 82 6.05 5.08 13.82
N LYS A 83 5.77 6.37 13.68
CA LYS A 83 4.73 7.02 14.48
C LYS A 83 3.36 7.03 13.82
N GLN A 84 3.30 6.92 12.51
CA GLN A 84 2.05 7.02 11.77
C GLN A 84 1.85 5.84 10.81
N VAL A 85 2.92 5.44 10.16
CA VAL A 85 2.89 4.38 9.15
C VAL A 85 2.85 3.01 9.83
N ALA A 86 2.07 2.10 9.28
CA ALA A 86 2.12 0.69 9.62
C ALA A 86 1.97 -0.12 8.35
N GLY A 87 2.60 -1.27 8.29
CA GLY A 87 2.63 -2.05 7.07
C GLY A 87 2.66 -3.55 7.32
N ILE A 88 2.60 -4.27 6.21
CA ILE A 88 2.61 -5.73 6.20
C ILE A 88 3.75 -6.18 5.27
N ARG A 89 4.57 -7.10 5.74
CA ARG A 89 5.71 -7.60 4.96
C ARG A 89 5.40 -8.96 4.38
N PHE A 90 5.81 -9.16 3.14
CA PHE A 90 5.59 -10.40 2.41
C PHE A 90 6.91 -10.86 1.79
N SER A 91 7.16 -12.16 1.84
CA SER A 91 8.36 -12.75 1.23
C SER A 91 8.03 -13.62 0.02
N LYS A 92 6.79 -14.07 -0.09
CA LYS A 92 6.33 -14.89 -1.22
C LYS A 92 4.88 -14.54 -1.53
N VAL A 93 4.55 -14.52 -2.82
CA VAL A 93 3.18 -14.19 -3.24
C VAL A 93 2.18 -15.23 -2.71
N GLU A 94 2.61 -16.49 -2.62
CA GLU A 94 1.74 -17.57 -2.14
C GLU A 94 1.36 -17.43 -0.67
N GLU A 95 2.13 -16.64 0.09
CA GLU A 95 1.91 -16.45 1.53
C GLU A 95 1.02 -15.26 1.84
N ILE A 96 0.56 -14.53 0.83
CA ILE A 96 -0.31 -13.38 1.04
C ILE A 96 -1.69 -13.87 1.49
N PRO A 97 -2.13 -13.49 2.71
CA PRO A 97 -3.50 -13.82 3.14
C PRO A 97 -4.48 -12.86 2.46
N VAL A 98 -4.86 -13.21 1.24
CA VAL A 98 -5.52 -12.32 0.29
C VAL A 98 -6.75 -11.63 0.86
N ASP A 99 -7.65 -12.40 1.49
CA ASP A 99 -8.89 -11.82 2.00
C ASP A 99 -8.64 -10.84 3.13
N LEU A 100 -7.73 -11.18 4.03
CA LEU A 100 -7.43 -10.32 5.18
C LEU A 100 -6.72 -9.04 4.74
N VAL A 101 -5.80 -9.17 3.80
CA VAL A 101 -5.08 -7.99 3.27
C VAL A 101 -6.06 -7.08 2.53
N TYR A 102 -6.99 -7.68 1.77
CA TYR A 102 -8.00 -6.88 1.08
C TYR A 102 -8.86 -6.08 2.07
N GLU A 103 -9.22 -6.69 3.20
CA GLU A 103 -9.95 -5.98 4.25
C GLU A 103 -9.19 -4.78 4.77
N VAL A 104 -7.88 -4.94 4.99
CA VAL A 104 -7.04 -3.83 5.44
C VAL A 104 -7.02 -2.71 4.40
N ILE A 105 -6.88 -3.07 3.12
CA ILE A 105 -6.88 -2.09 2.04
C ILE A 105 -8.22 -1.34 2.00
N GLN A 106 -9.33 -2.07 2.11
CA GLN A 106 -10.65 -1.44 2.10
C GLN A 106 -10.82 -0.48 3.27
N GLU A 107 -10.37 -0.87 4.45
CA GLU A 107 -10.44 0.02 5.60
C GLU A 107 -9.59 1.28 5.38
N ALA A 108 -8.42 1.11 4.78
CA ALA A 108 -7.55 2.26 4.50
C ALA A 108 -8.20 3.23 3.51
N LEU A 109 -8.88 2.70 2.50
CA LEU A 109 -9.58 3.56 1.55
C LEU A 109 -10.75 4.29 2.20
N MET A 110 -11.50 3.60 3.08
CA MET A 110 -12.58 4.23 3.83
C MET A 110 -12.05 5.34 4.73
N LEU A 111 -10.95 5.09 5.41
CA LEU A 111 -10.34 6.10 6.27
C LEU A 111 -9.93 7.32 5.45
N ASP A 112 -9.35 7.09 4.29
CA ASP A 112 -8.93 8.16 3.40
C ASP A 112 -10.12 9.02 2.97
N GLU A 113 -11.24 8.38 2.62
CA GLU A 113 -12.46 9.09 2.24
C GLU A 113 -13.03 9.88 3.41
N MET A 114 -13.02 9.30 4.60
CA MET A 114 -13.49 9.99 5.80
C MET A 114 -12.66 11.24 6.09
N LYS A 115 -11.36 11.12 5.99
CA LYS A 115 -10.47 12.27 6.19
C LYS A 115 -10.70 13.35 5.14
N TYR A 116 -10.89 12.94 3.89
CA TYR A 116 -11.16 13.86 2.80
C TYR A 116 -12.47 14.61 3.04
N ASN A 117 -13.53 13.89 3.38
CA ASN A 117 -14.83 14.49 3.63
C ASN A 117 -14.80 15.45 4.82
N LYS A 118 -14.05 15.10 5.86
CA LYS A 118 -13.92 15.95 7.03
C LYS A 118 -13.21 17.25 6.68
N ARG A 119 -12.14 17.18 5.88
CA ARG A 119 -11.45 18.40 5.43
C ARG A 119 -12.35 19.25 4.56
N LYS A 120 -13.10 18.61 3.66
CA LYS A 120 -13.99 19.31 2.74
C LYS A 120 -15.12 20.01 3.49
N SER A 121 -15.67 19.36 4.52
CA SER A 121 -16.80 19.94 5.28
C SER A 121 -16.38 21.13 6.13
N LYS A 122 -15.07 21.29 6.37
CA LYS A 122 -14.55 22.44 7.12
C LYS A 122 -14.29 23.65 6.22
N SER A 123 -14.38 23.46 4.92
CA SER A 123 -14.16 24.56 3.99
C SER A 123 -15.39 25.49 3.97
N PRO A 124 -15.18 26.80 4.03
CA PRO A 124 -16.31 27.73 3.95
C PRO A 124 -17.01 27.66 2.59
#